data_20a244a6741ccc8014d21538a7082271
#
_entry.id   20a244a6741ccc8014d21538a7082271
#
_cell.length_a   1.000
_cell.length_b   1.000
_cell.length_c   1.000
_cell.angle_alpha   90.00
_cell.angle_beta   90.00
_cell.angle_gamma   90.00
#
_symmetry.space_group_name_H-M   'P 1'
#
loop_
_entity.id
_entity.type
_entity.pdbx_description
1 polymer ?
#
loop_
_entity_poly.entity_id
_entity_poly.type
_entity_poly.pdbx_seq_one_letter_code
_entity_poly.pdbx_strand_id
1 'polypeptide(L)'
;MQARFILRPAGSGKTFRCLGEIRDALAADPDGPTLLLIAPKQTTYQLERQLLADPSLMGYTRLRILSFERLAFFIFEQLRKPIPRMLDEEGRIMVLRGLLTKKRDELKLFRASARLTGFAQHLSMALRELQRQQLTPESLQELAEKARAAEGLRLKLQDLSTLLGDYQAWLQAHGLQDSDRLLDFAATTLRAPHPSLAFGGLWVDGFAELSPQELDFLAEITTMAAGAAITFCLDQVPAERVSWLSNWAVVRQMYHQCHDRLASLPDCRINTELLPRNIDKGRFANSPVLHHVEAHWAAPKPFIEPRKNRGLLNAALRVAACANPEMEATLAAREILRFVRSGGRYREVTVLTRRLEGYHTPLVNIFTRYEIPFFLDRRESVSHHPLAELTRSALRTAAYSWAHDDWFAALKTGLVPAADGDIDRLENEALARGWKGNIWL
;
A
#
# COMPACT_ATOMS: atom_id res chain seq x y z
N MET A 1 -4.32 1.63 -30.95
CA MET A 1 -3.42 1.64 -29.79
C MET A 1 -2.84 0.25 -29.57
N GLN A 2 -1.58 0.14 -29.08
CA GLN A 2 -0.93 -1.16 -28.87
C GLN A 2 -0.54 -1.32 -27.38
N ALA A 3 -1.05 -2.39 -26.74
CA ALA A 3 -0.67 -2.81 -25.42
C ALA A 3 0.18 -4.10 -25.50
N ARG A 4 1.30 -4.15 -24.80
CA ARG A 4 2.17 -5.33 -24.72
C ARG A 4 2.13 -5.91 -23.31
N PHE A 5 1.84 -7.19 -23.21
CA PHE A 5 1.93 -7.94 -21.96
C PHE A 5 3.24 -8.71 -21.95
N ILE A 6 4.11 -8.37 -21.02
CA ILE A 6 5.45 -8.97 -20.91
C ILE A 6 5.42 -9.99 -19.77
N LEU A 7 5.39 -11.26 -20.12
CA LEU A 7 5.39 -12.37 -19.16
C LEU A 7 6.81 -12.90 -18.99
N ARG A 8 7.27 -12.90 -17.75
CA ARG A 8 8.57 -13.46 -17.37
C ARG A 8 8.54 -13.99 -15.94
N PRO A 9 9.28 -15.06 -15.64
CA PRO A 9 9.44 -15.52 -14.26
C PRO A 9 10.21 -14.50 -13.39
N ALA A 10 10.22 -14.73 -12.08
CA ALA A 10 10.94 -13.87 -11.13
C ALA A 10 12.44 -13.81 -11.42
N GLY A 11 13.05 -12.64 -11.22
CA GLY A 11 14.50 -12.45 -11.42
C GLY A 11 15.00 -12.48 -12.86
N SER A 12 14.13 -12.63 -13.87
CA SER A 12 14.51 -12.75 -15.27
C SER A 12 14.61 -11.42 -16.05
N GLY A 13 14.56 -10.26 -15.38
CA GLY A 13 14.90 -8.96 -15.93
C GLY A 13 13.73 -8.18 -16.57
N LYS A 14 12.47 -8.36 -16.10
CA LYS A 14 11.32 -7.54 -16.56
C LYS A 14 11.58 -6.05 -16.36
N THR A 15 11.84 -5.67 -15.13
CA THR A 15 12.17 -4.28 -14.75
C THR A 15 13.35 -3.73 -15.56
N PHE A 16 14.42 -4.53 -15.73
CA PHE A 16 15.59 -4.13 -16.53
C PHE A 16 15.20 -3.82 -17.97
N ARG A 17 14.31 -4.62 -18.57
CA ARG A 17 13.80 -4.37 -19.92
C ARG A 17 12.97 -3.09 -19.99
N CYS A 18 12.06 -2.86 -19.06
CA CYS A 18 11.28 -1.62 -19.00
C CYS A 18 12.19 -0.39 -18.88
N LEU A 19 13.18 -0.43 -17.99
CA LEU A 19 14.13 0.65 -17.81
C LEU A 19 15.02 0.84 -19.07
N GLY A 20 15.38 -0.23 -19.79
CA GLY A 20 16.08 -0.16 -21.06
C GLY A 20 15.25 0.56 -22.12
N GLU A 21 14.02 0.12 -22.36
CA GLU A 21 13.09 0.77 -23.30
C GLU A 21 12.84 2.25 -22.97
N ILE A 22 12.76 2.59 -21.67
CA ILE A 22 12.62 3.99 -21.23
C ILE A 22 13.88 4.78 -21.56
N ARG A 23 15.09 4.24 -21.31
CA ARG A 23 16.35 4.89 -21.67
C ARG A 23 16.46 5.13 -23.18
N ASP A 24 16.13 4.13 -23.97
CA ASP A 24 16.13 4.24 -25.41
C ASP A 24 15.17 5.34 -25.90
N ALA A 25 13.96 5.40 -25.31
CA ALA A 25 12.98 6.44 -25.62
C ALA A 25 13.45 7.85 -25.19
N LEU A 26 14.11 7.98 -24.04
CA LEU A 26 14.68 9.25 -23.57
C LEU A 26 15.84 9.72 -24.47
N ALA A 27 16.68 8.77 -24.91
CA ALA A 27 17.80 9.07 -25.80
C ALA A 27 17.35 9.45 -27.22
N ALA A 28 16.31 8.78 -27.73
CA ALA A 28 15.78 9.04 -29.08
C ALA A 28 15.13 10.43 -29.21
N ASP A 29 14.44 10.88 -28.16
CA ASP A 29 13.74 12.18 -28.15
C ASP A 29 13.73 12.73 -26.72
N PRO A 30 14.72 13.54 -26.32
CA PRO A 30 14.80 14.08 -24.95
C PRO A 30 13.68 15.04 -24.59
N ASP A 31 13.11 15.78 -25.54
CA ASP A 31 12.09 16.80 -25.35
C ASP A 31 10.68 16.34 -25.75
N GLY A 32 10.51 15.08 -26.06
CA GLY A 32 9.26 14.49 -26.52
C GLY A 32 8.17 14.42 -25.43
N PRO A 33 7.01 13.80 -25.73
CA PRO A 33 5.91 13.66 -24.78
C PRO A 33 6.31 12.92 -23.52
N THR A 34 5.66 13.25 -22.41
CA THR A 34 5.92 12.63 -21.08
C THR A 34 5.86 11.10 -21.15
N LEU A 35 6.84 10.44 -20.55
CA LEU A 35 6.88 9.01 -20.33
C LEU A 35 6.40 8.67 -18.92
N LEU A 36 5.59 7.61 -18.79
CA LEU A 36 5.04 7.16 -17.51
C LEU A 36 5.55 5.77 -17.15
N LEU A 37 6.17 5.64 -15.97
CA LEU A 37 6.44 4.36 -15.33
C LEU A 37 5.61 4.26 -14.05
N ILE A 38 4.62 3.39 -14.05
CA ILE A 38 3.77 3.13 -12.90
C ILE A 38 4.33 1.94 -12.13
N ALA A 39 4.57 2.14 -10.84
CA ALA A 39 5.15 1.13 -9.96
C ALA A 39 4.60 1.28 -8.53
N PRO A 40 4.67 0.22 -7.70
CA PRO A 40 4.31 0.31 -6.29
C PRO A 40 5.10 1.42 -5.58
N LYS A 41 4.43 2.17 -4.70
CA LYS A 41 4.99 3.34 -4.00
C LYS A 41 6.37 3.09 -3.38
N GLN A 42 6.57 1.90 -2.82
CA GLN A 42 7.83 1.53 -2.15
C GLN A 42 9.00 1.31 -3.12
N THR A 43 8.72 1.03 -4.40
CA THR A 43 9.75 0.71 -5.41
C THR A 43 10.17 1.90 -6.26
N THR A 44 9.41 3.00 -6.26
CA THR A 44 9.64 4.17 -7.13
C THR A 44 11.05 4.73 -7.00
N TYR A 45 11.52 4.94 -5.77
CA TYR A 45 12.88 5.42 -5.50
C TYR A 45 13.98 4.45 -5.98
N GLN A 46 13.76 3.15 -5.80
CA GLN A 46 14.71 2.13 -6.26
C GLN A 46 14.79 2.09 -7.79
N LEU A 47 13.66 2.23 -8.48
CA LEU A 47 13.61 2.27 -9.95
C LEU A 47 14.33 3.51 -10.49
N GLU A 48 14.13 4.67 -9.87
CA GLU A 48 14.83 5.89 -10.22
C GLU A 48 16.36 5.72 -10.08
N ARG A 49 16.81 5.17 -8.95
CA ARG A 49 18.23 4.86 -8.75
C ARG A 49 18.78 3.88 -9.76
N GLN A 50 18.02 2.85 -10.12
CA GLN A 50 18.45 1.86 -11.12
C GLN A 50 18.51 2.48 -12.52
N LEU A 51 17.61 3.39 -12.83
CA LEU A 51 17.61 4.10 -14.11
C LEU A 51 18.84 5.01 -14.23
N LEU A 52 19.12 5.80 -13.20
CA LEU A 52 20.24 6.74 -13.15
C LEU A 52 21.61 6.07 -12.85
N ALA A 53 21.63 4.79 -12.52
CA ALA A 53 22.88 4.06 -12.35
C ALA A 53 23.60 3.76 -13.70
N ASP A 54 22.91 3.95 -14.81
CA ASP A 54 23.49 3.79 -16.14
C ASP A 54 24.24 5.08 -16.53
N PRO A 55 25.55 5.02 -16.80
CA PRO A 55 26.33 6.21 -17.14
C PRO A 55 25.90 6.90 -18.44
N SER A 56 25.16 6.21 -19.30
CA SER A 56 24.62 6.80 -20.54
C SER A 56 23.50 7.81 -20.30
N LEU A 57 22.88 7.81 -19.11
CA LEU A 57 21.78 8.70 -18.76
C LEU A 57 22.21 9.65 -17.64
N MET A 58 22.59 10.88 -17.99
CA MET A 58 22.99 11.93 -17.05
C MET A 58 21.82 12.48 -16.23
N GLY A 59 20.59 12.32 -16.71
CA GLY A 59 19.36 12.82 -16.10
C GLY A 59 18.19 12.73 -17.07
N TYR A 60 17.01 13.10 -16.59
CA TYR A 60 15.80 13.14 -17.44
C TYR A 60 14.83 14.22 -16.96
N THR A 61 14.03 14.76 -17.88
CA THR A 61 13.03 15.81 -17.61
C THR A 61 11.60 15.30 -17.80
N ARG A 62 11.37 14.46 -18.82
CA ARG A 62 10.04 14.05 -19.25
C ARG A 62 9.55 12.70 -18.71
N LEU A 63 10.36 11.95 -17.96
CA LEU A 63 9.91 10.71 -17.30
C LEU A 63 9.25 11.02 -15.97
N ARG A 64 8.17 10.34 -15.68
CA ARG A 64 7.51 10.31 -14.36
C ARG A 64 7.43 8.88 -13.85
N ILE A 65 8.05 8.60 -12.71
CA ILE A 65 7.98 7.32 -12.00
C ILE A 65 7.01 7.50 -10.84
N LEU A 66 5.81 6.94 -10.95
CA LEU A 66 4.68 7.27 -10.09
C LEU A 66 3.98 6.01 -9.57
N SER A 67 3.36 6.11 -8.39
CA SER A 67 2.29 5.20 -7.99
C SER A 67 0.97 5.66 -8.60
N PHE A 68 -0.06 4.81 -8.60
CA PHE A 68 -1.40 5.19 -9.08
C PHE A 68 -1.95 6.44 -8.39
N GLU A 69 -1.77 6.56 -7.07
CA GLU A 69 -2.18 7.73 -6.32
C GLU A 69 -1.47 9.02 -6.82
N ARG A 70 -0.15 8.97 -6.98
CA ARG A 70 0.63 10.10 -7.48
C ARG A 70 0.29 10.43 -8.94
N LEU A 71 -0.01 9.41 -9.73
CA LEU A 71 -0.46 9.60 -11.10
C LEU A 71 -1.80 10.36 -11.15
N ALA A 72 -2.74 10.05 -10.26
CA ALA A 72 -4.00 10.79 -10.17
C ALA A 72 -3.77 12.27 -9.88
N PHE A 73 -2.93 12.61 -8.91
CA PHE A 73 -2.56 14.01 -8.65
C PHE A 73 -1.87 14.67 -9.85
N PHE A 74 -0.96 13.96 -10.49
CA PHE A 74 -0.30 14.45 -11.71
C PHE A 74 -1.31 14.76 -12.83
N ILE A 75 -2.32 13.93 -13.02
CA ILE A 75 -3.39 14.17 -14.02
C ILE A 75 -4.20 15.43 -13.67
N PHE A 76 -4.61 15.62 -12.40
CA PHE A 76 -5.30 16.85 -12.00
C PHE A 76 -4.46 18.10 -12.27
N GLU A 77 -3.14 18.04 -11.98
CA GLU A 77 -2.22 19.13 -12.27
C GLU A 77 -2.12 19.42 -13.77
N GLN A 78 -1.91 18.40 -14.61
CA GLN A 78 -1.83 18.53 -16.06
C GLN A 78 -3.11 19.13 -16.66
N LEU A 79 -4.26 18.73 -16.17
CA LEU A 79 -5.56 19.23 -16.61
C LEU A 79 -5.97 20.56 -15.95
N ARG A 80 -5.14 21.10 -15.06
CA ARG A 80 -5.44 22.29 -14.23
C ARG A 80 -6.80 22.19 -13.53
N LYS A 81 -7.15 20.98 -13.11
CA LYS A 81 -8.37 20.73 -12.35
C LYS A 81 -8.09 20.84 -10.84
N PRO A 82 -9.01 21.41 -10.07
CA PRO A 82 -8.84 21.46 -8.63
C PRO A 82 -8.82 20.03 -8.06
N ILE A 83 -7.87 19.78 -7.16
CA ILE A 83 -7.84 18.53 -6.41
C ILE A 83 -9.03 18.55 -5.45
N PRO A 84 -9.89 17.52 -5.46
CA PRO A 84 -10.99 17.44 -4.52
C PRO A 84 -10.49 17.50 -3.06
N ARG A 85 -11.26 18.13 -2.18
CA ARG A 85 -10.95 18.13 -0.74
C ARG A 85 -11.17 16.72 -0.19
N MET A 86 -10.06 16.03 0.07
CA MET A 86 -10.09 14.64 0.52
C MET A 86 -10.24 14.55 2.03
N LEU A 87 -11.09 13.63 2.49
CA LEU A 87 -11.17 13.21 3.88
C LEU A 87 -10.12 12.09 4.11
N ASP A 88 -9.29 12.26 5.11
CA ASP A 88 -8.30 11.26 5.52
C ASP A 88 -8.93 10.11 6.33
N GLU A 89 -8.12 9.13 6.71
CA GLU A 89 -8.60 7.95 7.44
C GLU A 89 -9.15 8.31 8.84
N GLU A 90 -8.48 9.20 9.55
CA GLU A 90 -8.90 9.66 10.86
C GLU A 90 -10.24 10.40 10.80
N GLY A 91 -10.37 11.31 9.83
CA GLY A 91 -11.61 12.02 9.55
C GLY A 91 -12.76 11.06 9.20
N ARG A 92 -12.48 10.04 8.37
CA ARG A 92 -13.48 8.99 8.06
C ARG A 92 -13.93 8.24 9.30
N ILE A 93 -13.00 7.81 10.16
CA ILE A 93 -13.33 7.12 11.41
C ILE A 93 -14.22 8.01 12.30
N MET A 94 -13.92 9.31 12.40
CA MET A 94 -14.74 10.27 13.16
C MET A 94 -16.14 10.40 12.58
N VAL A 95 -16.28 10.53 11.27
CA VAL A 95 -17.59 10.60 10.60
C VAL A 95 -18.40 9.34 10.83
N LEU A 96 -17.76 8.17 10.60
CA LEU A 96 -18.41 6.87 10.82
C LEU A 96 -18.85 6.70 12.28
N ARG A 97 -18.07 7.16 13.24
CA ARG A 97 -18.45 7.14 14.64
C ARG A 97 -19.68 7.99 14.94
N GLY A 98 -19.74 9.19 14.33
CA GLY A 98 -20.94 10.06 14.41
C GLY A 98 -22.18 9.39 13.79
N LEU A 99 -22.03 8.79 12.61
CA LEU A 99 -23.11 8.07 11.93
C LEU A 99 -23.58 6.85 12.72
N LEU A 100 -22.65 6.04 13.25
CA LEU A 100 -22.96 4.89 14.11
C LEU A 100 -23.76 5.31 15.35
N THR A 101 -23.42 6.45 15.97
CA THR A 101 -24.15 6.97 17.12
C THR A 101 -25.55 7.41 16.73
N LYS A 102 -25.70 8.13 15.62
CA LYS A 102 -26.96 8.66 15.13
C LYS A 102 -27.91 7.57 14.62
N LYS A 103 -27.38 6.58 13.92
CA LYS A 103 -28.14 5.53 13.22
C LYS A 103 -28.24 4.20 13.98
N ARG A 104 -27.72 4.12 15.19
CA ARG A 104 -27.63 2.88 15.96
C ARG A 104 -28.93 2.08 16.01
N ASP A 105 -30.08 2.76 16.21
CA ASP A 105 -31.36 2.08 16.38
C ASP A 105 -31.93 1.56 15.04
N GLU A 106 -31.44 2.05 13.92
CA GLU A 106 -31.80 1.57 12.58
C GLU A 106 -30.97 0.33 12.17
N LEU A 107 -29.78 0.11 12.80
CA LEU A 107 -28.92 -1.01 12.50
C LEU A 107 -29.48 -2.32 13.08
N LYS A 108 -29.42 -3.39 12.27
CA LYS A 108 -29.95 -4.71 12.62
C LYS A 108 -28.91 -5.60 13.29
N LEU A 109 -27.78 -5.80 12.63
CA LEU A 109 -26.68 -6.62 13.13
C LEU A 109 -25.69 -5.80 13.96
N PHE A 110 -25.33 -4.60 13.51
CA PHE A 110 -24.27 -3.79 14.12
C PHE A 110 -24.72 -2.94 15.29
N ARG A 111 -25.99 -2.98 15.67
CA ARG A 111 -26.58 -2.17 16.75
C ARG A 111 -25.80 -2.24 18.06
N ALA A 112 -25.41 -3.43 18.49
CA ALA A 112 -24.63 -3.63 19.72
C ALA A 112 -23.17 -3.15 19.55
N SER A 113 -22.55 -3.49 18.42
CA SER A 113 -21.16 -3.16 18.10
C SER A 113 -20.92 -1.67 17.89
N ALA A 114 -21.95 -0.90 17.50
CA ALA A 114 -21.87 0.53 17.27
C ALA A 114 -21.39 1.33 18.50
N ARG A 115 -21.50 0.77 19.71
CA ARG A 115 -21.01 1.38 20.96
C ARG A 115 -19.53 1.15 21.22
N LEU A 116 -18.92 0.17 20.55
CA LEU A 116 -17.54 -0.21 20.79
C LEU A 116 -16.58 0.78 20.12
N THR A 117 -15.57 1.22 20.85
CA THR A 117 -14.63 2.26 20.42
C THR A 117 -13.86 1.88 19.15
N GLY A 118 -13.47 0.61 19.00
CA GLY A 118 -12.73 0.09 17.84
C GLY A 118 -13.61 -0.26 16.64
N PHE A 119 -14.94 -0.31 16.79
CA PHE A 119 -15.82 -0.75 15.70
C PHE A 119 -15.82 0.20 14.51
N ALA A 120 -15.78 1.52 14.74
CA ALA A 120 -15.69 2.50 13.66
C ALA A 120 -14.42 2.33 12.81
N GLN A 121 -13.30 1.92 13.42
CA GLN A 121 -12.07 1.63 12.71
C GLN A 121 -12.20 0.37 11.83
N HIS A 122 -12.78 -0.71 12.36
CA HIS A 122 -13.04 -1.92 11.56
C HIS A 122 -14.05 -1.65 10.45
N LEU A 123 -15.07 -0.85 10.71
CA LEU A 123 -16.03 -0.43 9.69
C LEU A 123 -15.34 0.40 8.60
N SER A 124 -14.46 1.34 8.97
CA SER A 124 -13.67 2.12 8.01
C SER A 124 -12.86 1.22 7.07
N MET A 125 -12.20 0.19 7.62
CA MET A 125 -11.47 -0.78 6.79
C MET A 125 -12.39 -1.58 5.85
N ALA A 126 -13.55 -2.01 6.34
CA ALA A 126 -14.52 -2.74 5.52
C ALA A 126 -15.10 -1.85 4.39
N LEU A 127 -15.47 -0.60 4.69
CA LEU A 127 -15.98 0.33 3.67
C LEU A 127 -14.92 0.67 2.63
N ARG A 128 -13.65 0.82 3.05
CA ARG A 128 -12.52 0.99 2.13
C ARG A 128 -12.43 -0.16 1.13
N GLU A 129 -12.51 -1.40 1.61
CA GLU A 129 -12.43 -2.56 0.73
C GLU A 129 -13.61 -2.60 -0.25
N LEU A 130 -14.83 -2.35 0.22
CA LEU A 130 -16.02 -2.27 -0.62
C LEU A 130 -15.88 -1.19 -1.71
N GLN A 131 -15.36 -0.01 -1.37
CA GLN A 131 -15.16 1.07 -2.31
C GLN A 131 -14.06 0.75 -3.34
N ARG A 132 -12.96 0.12 -2.93
CA ARG A 132 -11.90 -0.35 -3.85
C ARG A 132 -12.38 -1.39 -4.84
N GLN A 133 -13.35 -2.21 -4.42
CA GLN A 133 -14.05 -3.16 -5.29
C GLN A 133 -15.22 -2.51 -6.06
N GLN A 134 -15.35 -1.18 -6.01
CA GLN A 134 -16.41 -0.41 -6.66
C GLN A 134 -17.85 -0.85 -6.29
N LEU A 135 -18.02 -1.43 -5.09
CA LEU A 135 -19.34 -1.78 -4.59
C LEU A 135 -20.08 -0.53 -4.10
N THR A 136 -21.33 -0.40 -4.57
CA THR A 136 -22.22 0.69 -4.20
C THR A 136 -23.23 0.25 -3.13
N PRO A 137 -23.92 1.18 -2.44
CA PRO A 137 -25.02 0.82 -1.51
C PRO A 137 -26.06 -0.04 -2.19
N GLU A 138 -26.40 0.24 -3.45
CA GLU A 138 -27.40 -0.49 -4.24
C GLU A 138 -26.94 -1.91 -4.52
N SER A 139 -25.68 -2.09 -4.94
CA SER A 139 -25.12 -3.42 -5.20
C SER A 139 -25.05 -4.28 -3.94
N LEU A 140 -24.77 -3.67 -2.78
CA LEU A 140 -24.81 -4.37 -1.49
C LEU A 140 -26.21 -4.80 -1.11
N GLN A 141 -27.23 -3.99 -1.43
CA GLN A 141 -28.62 -4.32 -1.21
C GLN A 141 -29.07 -5.50 -2.10
N GLU A 142 -28.69 -5.50 -3.38
CA GLU A 142 -28.94 -6.65 -4.30
C GLU A 142 -28.27 -7.93 -3.79
N LEU A 143 -27.03 -7.83 -3.31
CA LEU A 143 -26.33 -8.97 -2.71
C LEU A 143 -27.05 -9.48 -1.45
N ALA A 144 -27.58 -8.58 -0.63
CA ALA A 144 -28.37 -8.95 0.56
C ALA A 144 -29.66 -9.70 0.17
N GLU A 145 -30.32 -9.32 -0.92
CA GLU A 145 -31.49 -10.03 -1.44
C GLU A 145 -31.15 -11.43 -1.95
N LYS A 146 -30.00 -11.59 -2.59
CA LYS A 146 -29.48 -12.90 -3.03
C LYS A 146 -29.09 -13.81 -1.87
N ALA A 147 -28.66 -13.24 -0.75
CA ALA A 147 -28.22 -13.95 0.45
C ALA A 147 -29.35 -14.38 1.41
N ARG A 148 -30.58 -14.57 0.91
CA ARG A 148 -31.79 -14.88 1.72
C ARG A 148 -31.64 -16.08 2.64
N ALA A 149 -30.91 -17.11 2.23
CA ALA A 149 -30.69 -18.33 3.01
C ALA A 149 -29.70 -18.12 4.21
N ALA A 150 -28.89 -17.05 4.21
CA ALA A 150 -27.89 -16.75 5.22
C ALA A 150 -28.27 -15.45 5.95
N GLU A 151 -29.14 -15.54 6.96
CA GLU A 151 -29.72 -14.37 7.63
C GLU A 151 -28.66 -13.41 8.17
N GLY A 152 -27.62 -13.90 8.84
CA GLY A 152 -26.54 -13.07 9.36
C GLY A 152 -25.80 -12.29 8.27
N LEU A 153 -25.52 -12.91 7.11
CA LEU A 153 -24.90 -12.25 5.96
C LEU A 153 -25.83 -11.19 5.38
N ARG A 154 -27.11 -11.53 5.22
CA ARG A 154 -28.12 -10.59 4.71
C ARG A 154 -28.22 -9.32 5.58
N LEU A 155 -28.33 -9.49 6.90
CA LEU A 155 -28.38 -8.37 7.84
C LEU A 155 -27.09 -7.53 7.82
N LYS A 156 -25.91 -8.19 7.72
CA LYS A 156 -24.62 -7.53 7.58
C LYS A 156 -24.55 -6.67 6.32
N LEU A 157 -24.96 -7.20 5.18
CA LEU A 157 -24.95 -6.46 3.91
C LEU A 157 -25.93 -5.29 3.93
N GLN A 158 -27.10 -5.43 4.56
CA GLN A 158 -28.04 -4.35 4.73
C GLN A 158 -27.47 -3.21 5.58
N ASP A 159 -26.87 -3.52 6.72
CA ASP A 159 -26.25 -2.51 7.58
C ASP A 159 -25.05 -1.82 6.87
N LEU A 160 -24.24 -2.58 6.12
CA LEU A 160 -23.13 -2.01 5.33
C LEU A 160 -23.65 -1.10 4.22
N SER A 161 -24.72 -1.49 3.52
CA SER A 161 -25.37 -0.65 2.49
C SER A 161 -25.86 0.66 3.08
N THR A 162 -26.57 0.62 4.21
CA THR A 162 -27.07 1.82 4.91
C THR A 162 -25.91 2.74 5.33
N LEU A 163 -24.89 2.18 5.99
CA LEU A 163 -23.76 2.96 6.49
C LEU A 163 -22.92 3.56 5.37
N LEU A 164 -22.71 2.82 4.27
CA LEU A 164 -22.00 3.33 3.09
C LEU A 164 -22.79 4.47 2.42
N GLY A 165 -24.09 4.31 2.25
CA GLY A 165 -24.96 5.35 1.70
C GLY A 165 -25.00 6.62 2.54
N ASP A 166 -25.18 6.48 3.86
CA ASP A 166 -25.17 7.61 4.78
C ASP A 166 -23.80 8.32 4.82
N TYR A 167 -22.71 7.55 4.74
CA TYR A 167 -21.37 8.11 4.67
C TYR A 167 -21.14 8.91 3.37
N GLN A 168 -21.57 8.39 2.23
CA GLN A 168 -21.47 9.08 0.95
C GLN A 168 -22.33 10.35 0.93
N ALA A 169 -23.54 10.29 1.45
CA ALA A 169 -24.43 11.45 1.59
C ALA A 169 -23.83 12.52 2.50
N TRP A 170 -23.20 12.11 3.61
CA TRP A 170 -22.50 13.03 4.49
C TRP A 170 -21.34 13.74 3.79
N LEU A 171 -20.51 13.01 3.04
CA LEU A 171 -19.39 13.57 2.25
C LEU A 171 -19.92 14.62 1.26
N GLN A 172 -20.96 14.28 0.52
CA GLN A 172 -21.58 15.18 -0.47
C GLN A 172 -22.10 16.47 0.19
N ALA A 173 -22.79 16.35 1.31
CA ALA A 173 -23.33 17.50 2.05
C ALA A 173 -22.24 18.45 2.57
N HIS A 174 -21.01 17.95 2.79
CA HIS A 174 -19.88 18.76 3.28
C HIS A 174 -18.88 19.17 2.18
N GLY A 175 -19.15 18.84 0.92
CA GLY A 175 -18.25 19.12 -0.20
C GLY A 175 -16.89 18.42 -0.08
N LEU A 176 -16.88 17.25 0.58
CA LEU A 176 -15.71 16.41 0.79
C LEU A 176 -15.77 15.16 -0.09
N GLN A 177 -14.60 14.58 -0.35
CA GLN A 177 -14.47 13.32 -1.07
C GLN A 177 -13.67 12.32 -0.26
N ASP A 178 -13.92 11.04 -0.49
CA ASP A 178 -13.15 9.98 0.14
C ASP A 178 -11.80 9.79 -0.57
N SER A 179 -10.72 9.73 0.20
CA SER A 179 -9.38 9.47 -0.33
C SER A 179 -9.27 8.14 -1.08
N ASP A 180 -10.06 7.14 -0.68
CA ASP A 180 -10.08 5.84 -1.37
C ASP A 180 -10.83 5.86 -2.72
N ARG A 181 -11.48 6.98 -3.09
CA ARG A 181 -12.10 7.19 -4.41
C ARG A 181 -11.31 8.12 -5.32
N LEU A 182 -10.08 8.46 -4.94
CA LEU A 182 -9.21 9.36 -5.73
C LEU A 182 -9.05 8.89 -7.17
N LEU A 183 -8.86 7.58 -7.39
CA LEU A 183 -8.66 7.00 -8.72
C LEU A 183 -9.94 7.04 -9.55
N ASP A 184 -11.11 6.83 -8.94
CA ASP A 184 -12.40 6.96 -9.64
C ASP A 184 -12.61 8.40 -10.14
N PHE A 185 -12.27 9.41 -9.32
CA PHE A 185 -12.34 10.81 -9.72
C PHE A 185 -11.36 11.14 -10.84
N ALA A 186 -10.14 10.61 -10.77
CA ALA A 186 -9.16 10.80 -11.81
C ALA A 186 -9.62 10.16 -13.14
N ALA A 187 -10.13 8.92 -13.10
CA ALA A 187 -10.69 8.24 -14.25
C ALA A 187 -11.90 8.99 -14.84
N THR A 188 -12.81 9.46 -13.98
CA THR A 188 -13.97 10.25 -14.42
C THR A 188 -13.54 11.58 -15.05
N THR A 189 -12.50 12.22 -14.51
CA THR A 189 -11.95 13.46 -15.06
C THR A 189 -11.37 13.23 -16.45
N LEU A 190 -10.73 12.09 -16.70
CA LEU A 190 -10.20 11.73 -18.01
C LEU A 190 -11.28 11.38 -19.03
N ARG A 191 -12.43 10.84 -18.60
CA ARG A 191 -13.58 10.57 -19.47
C ARG A 191 -14.32 11.85 -19.89
N ALA A 192 -14.25 12.88 -19.06
CA ALA A 192 -14.88 14.16 -19.37
C ALA A 192 -14.09 14.87 -20.49
N PRO A 193 -14.72 15.78 -21.28
CA PRO A 193 -14.01 16.60 -22.25
C PRO A 193 -12.87 17.39 -21.60
N HIS A 194 -11.65 17.18 -22.07
CA HIS A 194 -10.45 17.87 -21.58
C HIS A 194 -9.50 18.20 -22.74
N PRO A 195 -8.52 19.12 -22.56
CA PRO A 195 -7.44 19.34 -23.52
C PRO A 195 -6.72 18.01 -23.80
N SER A 196 -6.26 17.80 -25.01
CA SER A 196 -5.58 16.57 -25.40
C SER A 196 -4.36 16.32 -24.52
N LEU A 197 -4.38 15.23 -23.77
CA LEU A 197 -3.23 14.67 -23.08
C LEU A 197 -2.64 13.56 -23.93
N ALA A 198 -1.34 13.60 -24.15
CA ALA A 198 -0.62 12.55 -24.87
C ALA A 198 0.65 12.17 -24.10
N PHE A 199 0.84 10.86 -23.94
CA PHE A 199 2.02 10.29 -23.31
C PHE A 199 2.85 9.53 -24.35
N GLY A 200 4.16 9.71 -24.33
CA GLY A 200 5.07 9.07 -25.27
C GLY A 200 5.23 7.56 -25.03
N GLY A 201 4.86 7.07 -23.86
CA GLY A 201 4.85 5.65 -23.50
C GLY A 201 4.40 5.43 -22.07
N LEU A 202 3.87 4.24 -21.81
CA LEU A 202 3.39 3.79 -20.52
C LEU A 202 4.00 2.43 -20.16
N TRP A 203 4.63 2.34 -19.00
CA TRP A 203 5.12 1.08 -18.44
C TRP A 203 4.49 0.84 -17.07
N VAL A 204 4.06 -0.38 -16.82
CA VAL A 204 3.51 -0.82 -15.52
C VAL A 204 4.31 -2.00 -15.04
N ASP A 205 5.03 -1.86 -13.93
CA ASP A 205 5.92 -2.89 -13.43
C ASP A 205 5.80 -3.08 -11.92
N GLY A 206 5.97 -4.33 -11.46
CA GLY A 206 6.08 -4.66 -10.05
C GLY A 206 4.78 -4.94 -9.31
N PHE A 207 3.64 -4.99 -9.99
CA PHE A 207 2.36 -5.35 -9.39
C PHE A 207 2.07 -6.84 -9.48
N ALA A 208 1.53 -7.41 -8.40
CA ALA A 208 0.99 -8.76 -8.38
C ALA A 208 -0.54 -8.75 -8.55
N GLU A 209 -1.17 -7.65 -8.17
CA GLU A 209 -2.61 -7.43 -8.17
C GLU A 209 -2.90 -5.96 -8.46
N LEU A 210 -3.99 -5.69 -9.15
CA LEU A 210 -4.56 -4.36 -9.32
C LEU A 210 -6.03 -4.39 -8.88
N SER A 211 -6.45 -3.38 -8.14
CA SER A 211 -7.85 -3.18 -7.81
C SER A 211 -8.66 -2.80 -9.05
N PRO A 212 -9.99 -3.00 -9.05
CA PRO A 212 -10.84 -2.52 -10.16
C PRO A 212 -10.69 -1.03 -10.46
N GLN A 213 -10.50 -0.19 -9.44
CA GLN A 213 -10.24 1.25 -9.61
C GLN A 213 -8.91 1.51 -10.33
N GLU A 214 -7.84 0.79 -9.96
CA GLU A 214 -6.54 0.92 -10.62
C GLU A 214 -6.60 0.44 -12.06
N LEU A 215 -7.34 -0.65 -12.33
CA LEU A 215 -7.57 -1.16 -13.69
C LEU A 215 -8.35 -0.18 -14.55
N ASP A 216 -9.43 0.40 -14.04
CA ASP A 216 -10.21 1.41 -14.75
C ASP A 216 -9.38 2.65 -15.07
N PHE A 217 -8.65 3.14 -14.07
CA PHE A 217 -7.78 4.30 -14.27
C PHE A 217 -6.63 3.99 -15.25
N LEU A 218 -6.03 2.81 -15.16
CA LEU A 218 -5.00 2.33 -16.09
C LEU A 218 -5.55 2.29 -17.54
N ALA A 219 -6.76 1.78 -17.72
CA ALA A 219 -7.40 1.71 -19.02
C ALA A 219 -7.55 3.11 -19.65
N GLU A 220 -8.00 4.12 -18.90
CA GLU A 220 -8.12 5.49 -19.39
C GLU A 220 -6.75 6.07 -19.77
N ILE A 221 -5.74 5.93 -18.92
CA ILE A 221 -4.38 6.41 -19.22
C ILE A 221 -3.79 5.71 -20.45
N THR A 222 -4.09 4.42 -20.62
CA THR A 222 -3.60 3.64 -21.76
C THR A 222 -4.11 4.22 -23.09
N THR A 223 -5.32 4.75 -23.13
CA THR A 223 -5.87 5.37 -24.37
C THR A 223 -5.12 6.63 -24.81
N MET A 224 -4.39 7.25 -23.89
CA MET A 224 -3.64 8.50 -24.11
C MET A 224 -2.15 8.25 -24.37
N ALA A 225 -1.69 7.00 -24.29
CA ALA A 225 -0.29 6.62 -24.49
C ALA A 225 -0.06 6.13 -25.94
N ALA A 226 1.09 6.48 -26.50
CA ALA A 226 1.52 5.97 -27.81
C ALA A 226 1.64 4.44 -27.82
N GLY A 227 1.97 3.84 -26.67
CA GLY A 227 1.99 2.40 -26.43
C GLY A 227 2.11 2.11 -24.94
N ALA A 228 1.63 0.93 -24.53
CA ALA A 228 1.70 0.48 -23.16
C ALA A 228 2.44 -0.86 -23.04
N ALA A 229 3.23 -1.04 -21.97
CA ALA A 229 3.86 -2.29 -21.61
C ALA A 229 3.53 -2.63 -20.15
N ILE A 230 2.90 -3.79 -19.92
CA ILE A 230 2.50 -4.24 -18.59
C ILE A 230 3.23 -5.55 -18.28
N THR A 231 3.93 -5.61 -17.17
CA THR A 231 4.72 -6.79 -16.80
C THR A 231 3.96 -7.71 -15.86
N PHE A 232 4.08 -9.01 -16.10
CA PHE A 232 3.52 -10.04 -15.24
C PHE A 232 4.60 -11.04 -14.81
N CYS A 233 4.59 -11.39 -13.52
CA CYS A 233 5.50 -12.41 -12.98
C CYS A 233 4.94 -13.82 -13.26
N LEU A 234 4.90 -14.20 -14.54
CA LEU A 234 4.37 -15.47 -15.03
C LEU A 234 5.37 -16.12 -15.99
N ASP A 235 5.45 -17.44 -15.95
CA ASP A 235 6.32 -18.24 -16.83
C ASP A 235 5.61 -18.79 -18.07
N GLN A 236 4.30 -18.65 -18.12
CA GLN A 236 3.45 -19.05 -19.24
C GLN A 236 2.19 -18.19 -19.31
N VAL A 237 1.57 -18.16 -20.46
CA VAL A 237 0.25 -17.55 -20.62
C VAL A 237 -0.76 -18.33 -19.77
N PRO A 238 -1.52 -17.67 -18.89
CA PRO A 238 -2.48 -18.37 -18.05
C PRO A 238 -3.58 -19.05 -18.86
N ALA A 239 -4.02 -20.23 -18.41
CA ALA A 239 -5.24 -20.85 -18.93
C ALA A 239 -6.46 -20.02 -18.50
N GLU A 240 -7.58 -20.15 -19.24
CA GLU A 240 -8.83 -19.41 -18.95
C GLU A 240 -9.33 -19.61 -17.51
N ARG A 241 -9.21 -20.83 -16.98
CA ARG A 241 -9.59 -21.15 -15.61
C ARG A 241 -8.37 -21.19 -14.71
N VAL A 242 -8.35 -20.30 -13.73
CA VAL A 242 -7.30 -20.21 -12.71
C VAL A 242 -7.77 -20.91 -11.44
N SER A 243 -7.01 -21.93 -11.02
CA SER A 243 -7.25 -22.55 -9.71
C SER A 243 -6.84 -21.60 -8.60
N TRP A 244 -7.73 -21.33 -7.66
CA TRP A 244 -7.45 -20.52 -6.48
C TRP A 244 -6.38 -21.13 -5.54
N LEU A 245 -6.11 -22.44 -5.68
CA LEU A 245 -5.04 -23.14 -4.97
C LEU A 245 -3.65 -22.88 -5.56
N SER A 246 -3.57 -22.28 -6.75
CA SER A 246 -2.29 -21.99 -7.37
C SER A 246 -1.55 -20.86 -6.63
N ASN A 247 -0.27 -21.04 -6.38
CA ASN A 247 0.59 -19.98 -5.84
C ASN A 247 0.62 -18.71 -6.72
N TRP A 248 0.24 -18.85 -7.98
CA TRP A 248 0.18 -17.76 -8.97
C TRP A 248 -1.25 -17.31 -9.26
N ALA A 249 -2.24 -17.74 -8.46
CA ALA A 249 -3.65 -17.42 -8.69
C ALA A 249 -3.89 -15.91 -8.84
N VAL A 250 -3.35 -15.12 -7.93
CA VAL A 250 -3.51 -13.66 -7.91
C VAL A 250 -2.96 -13.02 -9.19
N VAL A 251 -1.72 -13.33 -9.57
CA VAL A 251 -1.09 -12.75 -10.77
C VAL A 251 -1.77 -13.23 -12.06
N ARG A 252 -2.23 -14.48 -12.11
CA ARG A 252 -3.01 -15.01 -13.24
C ARG A 252 -4.35 -14.32 -13.37
N GLN A 253 -5.02 -14.10 -12.26
CA GLN A 253 -6.29 -13.36 -12.23
C GLN A 253 -6.07 -11.91 -12.70
N MET A 254 -5.03 -11.24 -12.20
CA MET A 254 -4.65 -9.89 -12.67
C MET A 254 -4.41 -9.87 -14.18
N TYR A 255 -3.72 -10.87 -14.75
CA TYR A 255 -3.51 -10.97 -16.19
C TYR A 255 -4.83 -10.98 -16.96
N HIS A 256 -5.78 -11.83 -16.56
CA HIS A 256 -7.09 -11.91 -17.20
C HIS A 256 -7.88 -10.61 -17.05
N GLN A 257 -7.93 -10.04 -15.85
CA GLN A 257 -8.61 -8.77 -15.59
C GLN A 257 -8.04 -7.63 -16.44
N CYS A 258 -6.70 -7.52 -16.53
CA CYS A 258 -6.04 -6.56 -17.41
C CYS A 258 -6.37 -6.82 -18.88
N HIS A 259 -6.32 -8.09 -19.31
CA HIS A 259 -6.63 -8.47 -20.69
C HIS A 259 -8.06 -8.07 -21.06
N ASP A 260 -9.03 -8.49 -20.27
CA ASP A 260 -10.45 -8.26 -20.53
C ASP A 260 -10.76 -6.75 -20.52
N ARG A 261 -10.20 -6.01 -19.56
CA ARG A 261 -10.42 -4.57 -19.45
C ARG A 261 -9.80 -3.78 -20.60
N LEU A 262 -8.60 -4.13 -21.04
CA LEU A 262 -7.95 -3.46 -22.16
C LEU A 262 -8.53 -3.91 -23.51
N ALA A 263 -8.94 -5.17 -23.65
CA ALA A 263 -9.59 -5.67 -24.86
C ALA A 263 -10.97 -5.03 -25.07
N SER A 264 -11.61 -4.51 -24.02
CA SER A 264 -12.87 -3.76 -24.13
C SER A 264 -12.69 -2.33 -24.65
N LEU A 265 -11.46 -1.84 -24.75
CA LEU A 265 -11.17 -0.50 -25.31
C LEU A 265 -11.22 -0.53 -26.84
N PRO A 266 -11.78 0.52 -27.48
CA PRO A 266 -11.82 0.61 -28.93
C PRO A 266 -10.38 0.64 -29.50
N ASP A 267 -10.16 -0.12 -30.56
CA ASP A 267 -8.88 -0.20 -31.30
C ASP A 267 -7.66 -0.59 -30.47
N CYS A 268 -7.84 -1.22 -29.32
CA CYS A 268 -6.74 -1.74 -28.50
C CYS A 268 -6.33 -3.14 -28.98
N ARG A 269 -5.09 -3.26 -29.46
CA ARG A 269 -4.48 -4.55 -29.81
C ARG A 269 -3.54 -4.97 -28.69
N ILE A 270 -3.82 -6.15 -28.11
CA ILE A 270 -2.98 -6.72 -27.05
C ILE A 270 -2.04 -7.74 -27.67
N ASN A 271 -0.75 -7.56 -27.47
CA ASN A 271 0.29 -8.51 -27.83
C ASN A 271 0.93 -9.09 -26.58
N THR A 272 0.94 -10.41 -26.44
CA THR A 272 1.57 -11.09 -25.30
C THR A 272 2.95 -11.62 -25.69
N GLU A 273 3.97 -11.12 -25.03
CA GLU A 273 5.35 -11.55 -25.17
C GLU A 273 5.73 -12.48 -24.01
N LEU A 274 5.99 -13.76 -24.32
CA LEU A 274 6.51 -14.70 -23.36
C LEU A 274 8.02 -14.76 -23.50
N LEU A 275 8.72 -14.39 -22.44
CA LEU A 275 10.19 -14.45 -22.42
C LEU A 275 10.63 -15.62 -21.54
N PRO A 276 11.24 -16.66 -22.13
CA PRO A 276 11.59 -17.88 -21.41
C PRO A 276 12.67 -17.64 -20.35
N ARG A 277 12.75 -18.56 -19.39
CA ARG A 277 13.88 -18.64 -18.46
C ARG A 277 15.17 -18.82 -19.22
N ASN A 278 16.18 -18.08 -18.84
CA ASN A 278 17.53 -18.29 -19.30
C ASN A 278 18.39 -18.68 -18.08
N ILE A 279 18.98 -19.87 -18.12
CA ILE A 279 19.80 -20.42 -17.04
C ILE A 279 21.11 -19.62 -16.90
N ASP A 280 21.65 -19.13 -17.99
CA ASP A 280 22.92 -18.44 -18.01
C ASP A 280 22.83 -16.94 -17.76
N LYS A 281 21.61 -16.39 -17.78
CA LYS A 281 21.37 -14.96 -17.62
C LYS A 281 20.25 -14.72 -16.59
N GLY A 282 20.36 -13.66 -15.84
CA GLY A 282 19.37 -13.28 -14.85
C GLY A 282 19.89 -13.36 -13.43
N ARG A 283 19.04 -13.02 -12.47
CA ARG A 283 19.42 -12.89 -11.05
C ARG A 283 19.98 -14.19 -10.45
N PHE A 284 19.49 -15.33 -10.91
CA PHE A 284 19.83 -16.64 -10.33
C PHE A 284 20.87 -17.43 -11.15
N ALA A 285 21.48 -16.83 -12.18
CA ALA A 285 22.48 -17.50 -13.03
C ALA A 285 23.65 -18.09 -12.24
N ASN A 286 24.09 -17.41 -11.20
CA ASN A 286 25.21 -17.83 -10.35
C ASN A 286 24.80 -18.74 -9.18
N SER A 287 23.52 -19.12 -9.06
CA SER A 287 23.02 -19.98 -7.98
C SER A 287 22.07 -21.05 -8.51
N PRO A 288 22.57 -22.24 -8.83
CA PRO A 288 21.74 -23.35 -9.32
C PRO A 288 20.60 -23.72 -8.34
N VAL A 289 20.84 -23.57 -7.04
CA VAL A 289 19.83 -23.83 -5.99
C VAL A 289 18.68 -22.83 -6.07
N LEU A 290 18.98 -21.53 -6.10
CA LEU A 290 17.95 -20.48 -6.17
C LEU A 290 17.21 -20.51 -7.50
N HIS A 291 17.93 -20.81 -8.59
CA HIS A 291 17.31 -21.04 -9.90
C HIS A 291 16.31 -22.20 -9.85
N HIS A 292 16.70 -23.33 -9.22
CA HIS A 292 15.83 -24.49 -9.07
C HIS A 292 14.59 -24.16 -8.22
N VAL A 293 14.77 -23.47 -7.08
CA VAL A 293 13.66 -23.05 -6.23
C VAL A 293 12.68 -22.17 -7.00
N GLU A 294 13.16 -21.18 -7.75
CA GLU A 294 12.32 -20.32 -8.57
C GLU A 294 11.59 -21.11 -9.66
N ALA A 295 12.30 -21.96 -10.39
CA ALA A 295 11.72 -22.73 -11.48
C ALA A 295 10.63 -23.73 -11.03
N HIS A 296 10.76 -24.24 -9.80
CA HIS A 296 9.85 -25.24 -9.25
C HIS A 296 8.98 -24.73 -8.10
N TRP A 297 8.83 -23.41 -7.96
CA TRP A 297 8.04 -22.80 -6.88
C TRP A 297 6.56 -23.23 -6.89
N ALA A 298 5.95 -23.28 -8.08
CA ALA A 298 4.56 -23.66 -8.23
C ALA A 298 4.35 -25.19 -8.22
N ALA A 299 5.33 -25.97 -8.63
CA ALA A 299 5.32 -27.43 -8.66
C ALA A 299 6.63 -27.95 -8.06
N PRO A 300 6.73 -28.06 -6.73
CA PRO A 300 7.97 -28.40 -6.04
C PRO A 300 8.57 -29.71 -6.51
N LYS A 301 9.88 -29.67 -6.78
CA LYS A 301 10.69 -30.85 -7.11
C LYS A 301 11.93 -30.90 -6.25
N PRO A 302 12.42 -32.07 -5.84
CA PRO A 302 13.65 -32.19 -5.08
C PRO A 302 14.84 -31.60 -5.84
N PHE A 303 15.68 -30.85 -5.15
CA PHE A 303 16.99 -30.44 -5.69
C PHE A 303 18.00 -31.55 -5.48
N ILE A 304 18.55 -32.05 -6.56
CA ILE A 304 19.60 -33.08 -6.53
C ILE A 304 20.95 -32.38 -6.66
N GLU A 305 21.68 -32.36 -5.55
CA GLU A 305 22.97 -31.71 -5.51
C GLU A 305 24.02 -32.50 -6.32
N PRO A 306 24.75 -31.86 -7.27
CA PRO A 306 25.77 -32.54 -8.03
C PRO A 306 26.91 -33.05 -7.14
N ARG A 307 27.33 -34.30 -7.33
CA ARG A 307 28.39 -34.94 -6.51
C ARG A 307 29.71 -34.15 -6.47
N LYS A 308 30.03 -33.40 -7.49
CA LYS A 308 31.25 -32.56 -7.60
C LYS A 308 31.15 -31.24 -6.81
N ASN A 309 29.95 -30.80 -6.45
CA ASN A 309 29.70 -29.49 -5.83
C ASN A 309 28.87 -29.62 -4.54
N ARG A 310 29.33 -30.47 -3.61
CA ARG A 310 28.67 -30.64 -2.30
C ARG A 310 28.72 -29.35 -1.50
N GLY A 311 27.59 -28.99 -0.88
CA GLY A 311 27.46 -27.80 -0.02
C GLY A 311 26.83 -26.58 -0.68
N LEU A 312 26.46 -26.66 -1.98
CA LEU A 312 25.77 -25.58 -2.69
C LEU A 312 24.44 -25.21 -2.01
N LEU A 313 23.69 -26.21 -1.56
CA LEU A 313 22.41 -26.00 -0.93
C LEU A 313 22.56 -25.16 0.34
N ASN A 314 23.46 -25.55 1.23
CA ASN A 314 23.72 -24.86 2.50
C ASN A 314 24.31 -23.46 2.33
N ALA A 315 25.01 -23.22 1.24
CA ALA A 315 25.55 -21.90 0.90
C ALA A 315 24.46 -20.96 0.38
N ALA A 316 23.49 -21.49 -0.36
CA ALA A 316 22.47 -20.69 -1.04
C ALA A 316 21.18 -20.53 -0.25
N LEU A 317 20.80 -21.53 0.55
CA LEU A 317 19.51 -21.54 1.26
C LEU A 317 19.67 -22.13 2.66
N ARG A 318 19.16 -21.44 3.67
CA ARG A 318 19.07 -21.92 5.05
C ARG A 318 17.66 -21.76 5.54
N VAL A 319 17.17 -22.78 6.24
CA VAL A 319 15.88 -22.75 6.94
C VAL A 319 16.16 -22.98 8.41
N ALA A 320 15.68 -22.10 9.26
CA ALA A 320 15.85 -22.20 10.70
C ALA A 320 14.51 -22.00 11.39
N ALA A 321 14.23 -22.84 12.40
CA ALA A 321 13.13 -22.65 13.31
C ALA A 321 13.71 -22.07 14.61
N CYS A 322 13.28 -20.88 14.98
CA CYS A 322 13.69 -20.20 16.21
C CYS A 322 12.60 -20.27 17.28
N ALA A 323 12.97 -20.14 18.54
CA ALA A 323 12.05 -20.27 19.67
C ALA A 323 11.04 -19.10 19.75
N ASN A 324 11.44 -17.91 19.29
CA ASN A 324 10.64 -16.70 19.33
C ASN A 324 11.16 -15.65 18.32
N PRO A 325 10.41 -14.56 18.06
CA PRO A 325 10.81 -13.51 17.13
C PRO A 325 12.14 -12.82 17.46
N GLU A 326 12.52 -12.75 18.75
CA GLU A 326 13.80 -12.17 19.17
C GLU A 326 14.98 -13.04 18.73
N MET A 327 14.84 -14.36 18.82
CA MET A 327 15.85 -15.30 18.33
C MET A 327 15.92 -15.29 16.80
N GLU A 328 14.82 -15.09 16.09
CA GLU A 328 14.82 -14.91 14.64
C GLU A 328 15.55 -13.61 14.24
N ALA A 329 15.27 -12.48 14.92
CA ALA A 329 15.99 -11.23 14.72
C ALA A 329 17.49 -11.37 15.01
N THR A 330 17.86 -12.12 16.06
CA THR A 330 19.25 -12.41 16.40
C THR A 330 19.94 -13.25 15.32
N LEU A 331 19.26 -14.26 14.79
CA LEU A 331 19.76 -15.06 13.67
C LEU A 331 19.98 -14.19 12.45
N ALA A 332 18.99 -13.35 12.08
CA ALA A 332 19.11 -12.42 10.97
C ALA A 332 20.32 -11.48 11.15
N ALA A 333 20.50 -10.89 12.34
CA ALA A 333 21.62 -10.02 12.65
C ALA A 333 22.97 -10.72 12.45
N ARG A 334 23.09 -11.96 12.93
CA ARG A 334 24.32 -12.77 12.77
C ARG A 334 24.62 -13.11 11.32
N GLU A 335 23.60 -13.45 10.54
CA GLU A 335 23.77 -13.74 9.11
C GLU A 335 24.14 -12.45 8.32
N ILE A 336 23.55 -11.31 8.65
CA ILE A 336 23.92 -10.01 8.08
C ILE A 336 25.39 -9.70 8.36
N LEU A 337 25.83 -9.81 9.61
CA LEU A 337 27.22 -9.56 9.95
C LEU A 337 28.19 -10.55 9.28
N ARG A 338 27.80 -11.81 9.15
CA ARG A 338 28.59 -12.81 8.41
C ARG A 338 28.75 -12.42 6.94
N PHE A 339 27.64 -12.01 6.30
CA PHE A 339 27.64 -11.54 4.93
C PHE A 339 28.53 -10.32 4.72
N VAL A 340 28.43 -9.32 5.60
CA VAL A 340 29.24 -8.10 5.52
C VAL A 340 30.72 -8.40 5.77
N ARG A 341 31.07 -9.28 6.73
CA ARG A 341 32.44 -9.72 6.97
C ARG A 341 33.04 -10.51 5.81
N SER A 342 32.21 -11.12 4.98
CA SER A 342 32.65 -11.78 3.75
C SER A 342 32.80 -10.84 2.53
N GLY A 343 32.65 -9.52 2.74
CA GLY A 343 32.85 -8.50 1.71
C GLY A 343 31.54 -7.92 1.13
N GLY A 344 30.38 -8.39 1.59
CA GLY A 344 29.09 -7.82 1.22
C GLY A 344 28.82 -6.46 1.89
N ARG A 345 27.77 -5.78 1.48
CA ARG A 345 27.40 -4.47 2.02
C ARG A 345 26.01 -4.53 2.67
N TYR A 346 25.78 -3.81 3.75
CA TYR A 346 24.47 -3.72 4.41
C TYR A 346 23.33 -3.38 3.44
N ARG A 347 23.55 -2.46 2.49
CA ARG A 347 22.55 -2.07 1.49
C ARG A 347 22.15 -3.18 0.49
N GLU A 348 22.86 -4.29 0.48
CA GLU A 348 22.59 -5.45 -0.37
C GLU A 348 21.74 -6.50 0.33
N VAL A 349 21.39 -6.25 1.61
CA VAL A 349 20.60 -7.16 2.43
C VAL A 349 19.21 -6.60 2.65
N THR A 350 18.19 -7.46 2.55
CA THR A 350 16.81 -7.14 2.86
C THR A 350 16.24 -8.18 3.82
N VAL A 351 15.59 -7.72 4.87
CA VAL A 351 14.82 -8.56 5.79
C VAL A 351 13.33 -8.38 5.46
N LEU A 352 12.65 -9.48 5.15
CA LEU A 352 11.24 -9.49 4.81
C LEU A 352 10.45 -10.17 5.91
N THR A 353 9.42 -9.51 6.42
CA THR A 353 8.46 -10.06 7.36
C THR A 353 7.06 -10.02 6.77
N ARG A 354 6.24 -11.03 7.03
CA ARG A 354 4.84 -11.03 6.57
C ARG A 354 4.02 -9.93 7.24
N ARG A 355 4.28 -9.70 8.53
CA ARG A 355 3.70 -8.62 9.34
C ARG A 355 4.80 -8.04 10.19
N LEU A 356 4.88 -6.72 10.27
CA LEU A 356 5.86 -6.05 11.11
C LEU A 356 5.47 -6.06 12.58
N GLU A 357 4.18 -6.20 12.85
CA GLU A 357 3.63 -6.37 14.20
C GLU A 357 4.23 -7.60 14.87
N GLY A 358 4.76 -7.46 16.06
CA GLY A 358 5.50 -8.51 16.77
C GLY A 358 6.99 -8.63 16.41
N TYR A 359 7.42 -8.15 15.25
CA TYR A 359 8.84 -8.15 14.84
C TYR A 359 9.52 -6.79 14.96
N HIS A 360 8.76 -5.70 15.02
CA HIS A 360 9.31 -4.35 15.07
C HIS A 360 10.29 -4.17 16.23
N THR A 361 9.83 -4.38 17.45
CA THR A 361 10.65 -4.20 18.65
C THR A 361 11.85 -5.14 18.68
N PRO A 362 11.72 -6.46 18.44
CA PRO A 362 12.85 -7.36 18.32
C PRO A 362 13.88 -6.91 17.28
N LEU A 363 13.47 -6.53 16.08
CA LEU A 363 14.40 -6.10 15.02
C LEU A 363 15.13 -4.81 15.41
N VAL A 364 14.41 -3.79 15.89
CA VAL A 364 15.02 -2.53 16.32
C VAL A 364 16.05 -2.76 17.43
N ASN A 365 15.68 -3.48 18.49
CA ASN A 365 16.55 -3.72 19.64
C ASN A 365 17.80 -4.53 19.25
N ILE A 366 17.60 -5.61 18.50
CA ILE A 366 18.71 -6.49 18.12
C ILE A 366 19.63 -5.80 17.11
N PHE A 367 19.10 -5.13 16.08
CA PHE A 367 19.95 -4.48 15.08
C PHE A 367 20.71 -3.29 15.67
N THR A 368 20.10 -2.52 16.57
CA THR A 368 20.79 -1.48 17.35
C THR A 368 21.89 -2.08 18.22
N ARG A 369 21.61 -3.16 18.95
CA ARG A 369 22.60 -3.84 19.80
C ARG A 369 23.79 -4.39 19.02
N TYR A 370 23.55 -4.86 17.77
CA TYR A 370 24.60 -5.39 16.90
C TYR A 370 25.22 -4.30 16.00
N GLU A 371 24.86 -3.03 16.19
CA GLU A 371 25.34 -1.86 15.41
C GLU A 371 25.14 -2.04 13.91
N ILE A 372 24.04 -2.70 13.50
CA ILE A 372 23.65 -2.89 12.12
C ILE A 372 22.87 -1.65 11.67
N PRO A 373 23.33 -0.88 10.66
CA PRO A 373 22.55 0.20 10.11
C PRO A 373 21.34 -0.38 9.35
N PHE A 374 20.14 0.08 9.68
CA PHE A 374 18.92 -0.39 9.04
C PHE A 374 17.95 0.76 8.78
N PHE A 375 17.09 0.56 7.80
CA PHE A 375 15.92 1.39 7.55
C PHE A 375 14.66 0.52 7.72
N LEU A 376 13.72 1.01 8.51
CA LEU A 376 12.45 0.35 8.77
C LEU A 376 11.32 1.31 8.41
N ASP A 377 10.57 1.01 7.34
CA ASP A 377 9.43 1.81 6.91
C ASP A 377 8.21 1.50 7.78
N ARG A 378 8.01 2.30 8.82
CA ARG A 378 6.86 2.23 9.71
C ARG A 378 6.37 3.62 10.06
N ARG A 379 5.05 3.81 10.05
CA ARG A 379 4.43 4.97 10.70
C ARG A 379 4.45 4.73 12.21
N GLU A 380 5.09 5.62 12.94
CA GLU A 380 5.06 5.61 14.40
C GLU A 380 3.89 6.45 14.91
N SER A 381 3.26 5.98 16.01
CA SER A 381 2.23 6.75 16.67
C SER A 381 2.86 7.95 17.37
N VAL A 382 2.34 9.13 17.10
CA VAL A 382 2.68 10.37 17.83
C VAL A 382 1.81 10.57 19.07
N SER A 383 1.05 9.57 19.48
CA SER A 383 0.09 9.67 20.61
C SER A 383 0.75 10.04 21.94
N HIS A 384 2.04 9.74 22.11
CA HIS A 384 2.82 10.07 23.30
C HIS A 384 3.71 11.30 23.12
N HIS A 385 3.61 12.00 21.99
CA HIS A 385 4.36 13.24 21.78
C HIS A 385 3.76 14.35 22.66
N PRO A 386 4.56 15.15 23.38
CA PRO A 386 4.06 16.19 24.29
C PRO A 386 3.04 17.13 23.66
N LEU A 387 3.22 17.52 22.39
CA LEU A 387 2.27 18.36 21.67
C LEU A 387 0.91 17.66 21.44
N ALA A 388 0.93 16.37 21.11
CA ALA A 388 -0.31 15.59 20.96
C ALA A 388 -1.04 15.43 22.29
N GLU A 389 -0.27 15.24 23.38
CA GLU A 389 -0.84 15.16 24.73
C GLU A 389 -1.42 16.53 25.17
N LEU A 390 -0.71 17.60 24.95
CA LEU A 390 -1.19 18.96 25.24
C LEU A 390 -2.52 19.21 24.50
N THR A 391 -2.57 18.94 23.20
CA THR A 391 -3.78 19.15 22.39
C THR A 391 -4.94 18.29 22.88
N ARG A 392 -4.70 17.01 23.14
CA ARG A 392 -5.71 16.07 23.64
C ARG A 392 -6.25 16.50 24.99
N SER A 393 -5.37 16.80 25.93
CA SER A 393 -5.71 17.17 27.29
C SER A 393 -6.41 18.53 27.34
N ALA A 394 -6.00 19.51 26.52
CA ALA A 394 -6.71 20.78 26.41
C ALA A 394 -8.16 20.61 25.90
N LEU A 395 -8.36 19.79 24.86
CA LEU A 395 -9.70 19.47 24.35
C LEU A 395 -10.55 18.74 25.39
N ARG A 396 -9.97 17.79 26.13
CA ARG A 396 -10.67 17.05 27.19
C ARG A 396 -10.99 17.95 28.37
N THR A 397 -10.09 18.83 28.75
CA THR A 397 -10.33 19.85 29.81
C THR A 397 -11.55 20.68 29.48
N ALA A 398 -11.66 21.18 28.25
CA ALA A 398 -12.81 21.93 27.81
C ALA A 398 -14.09 21.08 27.73
N ALA A 399 -14.02 19.85 27.24
CA ALA A 399 -15.16 18.96 27.03
C ALA A 399 -15.70 18.35 28.33
N TYR A 400 -14.85 18.10 29.32
CA TYR A 400 -15.17 17.40 30.58
C TYR A 400 -15.07 18.29 31.81
N SER A 401 -15.36 19.60 31.63
CA SER A 401 -15.49 20.56 32.71
C SER A 401 -14.31 20.56 33.66
N TRP A 402 -13.08 20.69 33.13
CA TRP A 402 -11.85 20.83 33.92
C TRP A 402 -11.60 19.68 34.91
N ALA A 403 -11.76 18.45 34.39
CA ALA A 403 -11.39 17.27 35.17
C ALA A 403 -9.92 17.33 35.54
N HIS A 404 -9.57 16.94 36.77
CA HIS A 404 -8.24 17.05 37.36
C HIS A 404 -7.16 16.40 36.44
N ASP A 405 -7.35 15.16 36.06
CA ASP A 405 -6.39 14.39 35.25
C ASP A 405 -6.13 15.04 33.86
N ASP A 406 -7.18 15.56 33.24
CA ASP A 406 -7.07 16.18 31.91
C ASP A 406 -6.35 17.53 31.99
N TRP A 407 -6.66 18.33 33.00
CA TRP A 407 -6.05 19.64 33.21
C TRP A 407 -4.55 19.53 33.55
N PHE A 408 -4.20 18.70 34.52
CA PHE A 408 -2.81 18.53 34.92
C PHE A 408 -1.98 17.76 33.87
N ALA A 409 -2.58 16.86 33.10
CA ALA A 409 -1.90 16.25 31.96
C ALA A 409 -1.50 17.31 30.91
N ALA A 410 -2.32 18.34 30.66
CA ALA A 410 -1.94 19.44 29.79
C ALA A 410 -0.75 20.26 30.34
N LEU A 411 -0.79 20.59 31.62
CA LEU A 411 0.27 21.37 32.27
C LEU A 411 1.61 20.64 32.32
N LYS A 412 1.59 19.32 32.56
CA LYS A 412 2.79 18.46 32.70
C LYS A 412 3.44 18.04 31.37
N THR A 413 2.98 18.58 30.25
CA THR A 413 3.59 18.30 28.95
C THR A 413 4.98 18.93 28.74
N GLY A 414 5.38 19.85 29.60
CA GLY A 414 6.60 20.67 29.44
C GLY A 414 6.49 21.73 28.33
N LEU A 415 5.32 21.91 27.71
CA LEU A 415 5.06 22.89 26.65
C LEU A 415 4.32 24.15 27.17
N VAL A 416 3.90 24.14 28.42
CA VAL A 416 3.30 25.28 29.09
C VAL A 416 4.39 26.11 29.73
N PRO A 417 4.35 27.47 29.65
CA PRO A 417 5.40 28.33 30.19
C PRO A 417 5.28 28.45 31.75
N ALA A 418 5.45 27.34 32.44
CA ALA A 418 5.44 27.23 33.90
C ALA A 418 6.54 26.25 34.34
N ALA A 419 7.15 26.46 35.47
CA ALA A 419 8.15 25.56 36.02
C ALA A 419 7.45 24.28 36.59
N ASP A 420 8.06 23.11 36.36
CA ASP A 420 7.49 21.84 36.84
C ASP A 420 7.20 21.85 38.33
N GLY A 421 8.10 22.43 39.15
CA GLY A 421 7.87 22.55 40.58
C GLY A 421 6.68 23.45 40.99
N ASP A 422 6.30 24.40 40.16
CA ASP A 422 5.11 25.24 40.39
C ASP A 422 3.84 24.44 40.02
N ILE A 423 3.91 23.66 38.94
CA ILE A 423 2.82 22.77 38.52
C ILE A 423 2.58 21.72 39.59
N ASP A 424 3.61 21.09 40.12
CA ASP A 424 3.50 20.08 41.17
C ASP A 424 2.94 20.66 42.47
N ARG A 425 3.35 21.88 42.84
CA ARG A 425 2.75 22.58 44.01
C ARG A 425 1.30 22.87 43.79
N LEU A 426 0.93 23.37 42.63
CA LEU A 426 -0.47 23.65 42.27
C LEU A 426 -1.32 22.38 42.29
N GLU A 427 -0.80 21.28 41.76
CA GLU A 427 -1.51 19.98 41.77
C GLU A 427 -1.76 19.50 43.20
N ASN A 428 -0.73 19.52 44.05
CA ASN A 428 -0.83 19.10 45.44
C ASN A 428 -1.86 19.98 46.20
N GLU A 429 -1.89 21.28 45.97
CA GLU A 429 -2.84 22.18 46.58
C GLU A 429 -4.27 21.94 46.06
N ALA A 430 -4.40 21.69 44.76
CA ALA A 430 -5.69 21.36 44.15
C ALA A 430 -6.27 20.08 44.73
N LEU A 431 -5.42 19.05 44.92
CA LEU A 431 -5.82 17.79 45.54
C LEU A 431 -6.22 17.97 47.00
N ALA A 432 -5.41 18.74 47.78
CA ALA A 432 -5.68 18.98 49.19
C ALA A 432 -6.96 19.75 49.40
N ARG A 433 -7.33 20.69 48.53
CA ARG A 433 -8.52 21.53 48.64
C ARG A 433 -9.70 21.01 47.81
N GLY A 434 -9.53 19.94 47.04
CA GLY A 434 -10.58 19.36 46.19
C GLY A 434 -10.99 20.25 45.01
N TRP A 435 -10.07 21.05 44.47
CA TRP A 435 -10.33 21.94 43.33
C TRP A 435 -10.60 21.17 42.05
N LYS A 436 -11.73 21.45 41.43
CA LYS A 436 -12.16 20.86 40.16
C LYS A 436 -13.29 21.66 39.51
N GLY A 437 -13.47 21.48 38.21
CA GLY A 437 -14.58 22.12 37.50
C GLY A 437 -14.42 23.63 37.46
N ASN A 438 -15.51 24.33 37.74
CA ASN A 438 -15.59 25.78 37.61
C ASN A 438 -14.69 26.59 38.54
N ILE A 439 -13.98 25.97 39.50
CA ILE A 439 -13.00 26.66 40.34
C ILE A 439 -11.82 27.16 39.50
N TRP A 440 -11.59 26.55 38.33
CA TRP A 440 -10.52 26.91 37.41
C TRP A 440 -10.89 28.00 36.40
N LEU A 441 -12.14 28.39 36.33
CA LEU A 441 -12.68 29.45 35.48
C LEU A 441 -12.86 30.77 36.27
#